data_57e423a90bc80b1ec11e082a3d22039e
#
_entry.id   57e423a90bc80b1ec11e082a3d22039e
#
_cell.length_a   1.000
_cell.length_b   1.000
_cell.length_c   1.000
_cell.angle_alpha   90.00
_cell.angle_beta   90.00
_cell.angle_gamma   90.00
#
_symmetry.space_group_name_H-M   'P 1'
#
loop_
_entity.id
_entity.type
_entity.pdbx_description
1 polymer ?
#
loop_
_entity_poly.entity_id
_entity_poly.type
_entity_poly.pdbx_seq_one_letter_code
_entity_poly.pdbx_strand_id
1 'polypeptide(L)' 'MMIKRSMTIHGHRTSVSLEQPFWDMLQDIAACRGQSLASLVQNIDRKRDGGLSSALRLFV' A
#
# COMPACT_ATOMS: atom_id res chain seq x y z
N MET A 1 -0.24 16.76 0.69
CA MET A 1 -1.21 16.36 1.73
C MET A 1 -1.26 14.85 1.84
N MET A 2 -1.21 14.33 3.05
CA MET A 2 -1.25 12.89 3.28
C MET A 2 -2.69 12.42 3.40
N ILE A 3 -2.98 11.29 2.78
CA ILE A 3 -4.29 10.67 2.81
C ILE A 3 -4.17 9.36 3.58
N LYS A 4 -4.98 9.23 4.61
CA LYS A 4 -5.00 8.04 5.46
C LYS A 4 -6.09 7.09 4.97
N ARG A 5 -5.71 5.85 4.72
CA ARG A 5 -6.66 4.79 4.34
C ARG A 5 -6.56 3.63 5.32
N SER A 6 -7.70 3.12 5.72
CA SER A 6 -7.77 1.92 6.54
C SER A 6 -7.93 0.71 5.64
N MET A 7 -7.20 -0.35 5.93
CA MET A 7 -7.32 -1.59 5.18
C MET A 7 -6.97 -2.77 6.07
N THR A 8 -7.42 -3.96 5.68
CA THR A 8 -7.12 -5.19 6.40
C THR A 8 -5.92 -5.86 5.75
N ILE A 9 -4.86 -6.04 6.51
CA ILE A 9 -3.63 -6.65 6.05
C ILE A 9 -3.31 -7.83 6.95
N HIS A 10 -3.23 -9.02 6.35
CA HIS A 10 -2.96 -10.27 7.08
C HIS A 10 -3.92 -10.47 8.26
N GLY A 11 -5.19 -10.13 8.06
CA GLY A 11 -6.21 -10.29 9.08
C GLY A 11 -6.25 -9.20 10.13
N HIS A 12 -5.38 -8.19 10.04
CA HIS A 12 -5.35 -7.08 10.98
C HIS A 12 -5.76 -5.78 10.31
N ARG A 13 -6.59 -5.00 10.97
CA ARG A 13 -6.93 -3.67 10.48
C ARG A 13 -5.78 -2.73 10.76
N THR A 14 -5.36 -2.02 9.72
CA THR A 14 -4.27 -1.06 9.85
C THR A 14 -4.59 0.20 9.06
N SER A 15 -3.97 1.30 9.45
CA SER A 15 -4.12 2.58 8.75
C SER A 15 -2.78 2.93 8.11
N VAL A 16 -2.84 3.32 6.84
CA VAL A 16 -1.65 3.71 6.09
C VAL A 16 -1.84 5.12 5.58
N SER A 17 -0.87 5.99 5.84
CA SER A 17 -0.90 7.38 5.39
C SER A 17 0.14 7.59 4.30
N LEU A 18 -0.32 8.03 3.13
CA LEU A 18 0.54 8.34 1.99
C LEU A 18 0.00 9.56 1.26
N GLU A 19 0.88 10.25 0.57
CA GLU A 19 0.47 11.33 -0.30
C GLU A 19 -0.34 10.79 -1.47
N GLN A 20 -1.27 11.57 -1.99
CA GLN A 20 -2.16 11.14 -3.07
C GLN A 20 -1.43 10.56 -4.29
N PRO A 21 -0.34 11.17 -4.78
CA PRO A 21 0.37 10.60 -5.92
C PRO A 21 0.85 9.17 -5.70
N PHE A 22 1.23 8.82 -4.48
CA PHE A 22 1.64 7.46 -4.18
C PHE A 22 0.46 6.50 -4.22
N TRP A 23 -0.71 6.92 -3.71
CA TRP A 23 -1.91 6.10 -3.79
C TRP A 23 -2.31 5.85 -5.24
N ASP A 24 -2.24 6.88 -6.07
CA ASP A 24 -2.57 6.77 -7.50
C ASP A 24 -1.66 5.76 -8.19
N MET A 25 -0.35 5.84 -7.93
CA MET A 25 0.61 4.91 -8.52
C MET A 25 0.38 3.47 -8.05
N LEU A 26 0.07 3.29 -6.77
CA LEU A 26 -0.21 1.97 -6.24
C LEU A 26 -1.46 1.36 -6.88
N GLN A 27 -2.50 2.16 -7.08
CA GLN A 27 -3.71 1.70 -7.72
C GLN A 27 -3.45 1.29 -9.18
N ASP A 28 -2.65 2.07 -9.89
CA ASP A 28 -2.28 1.74 -11.27
C ASP A 28 -1.50 0.43 -11.34
N ILE A 29 -0.55 0.23 -10.44
CA ILE A 29 0.23 -0.99 -10.40
C ILE A 29 -0.65 -2.19 -10.08
N ALA A 30 -1.55 -2.04 -9.11
CA ALA A 30 -2.48 -3.12 -8.75
C ALA A 30 -3.36 -3.50 -9.94
N ALA A 31 -3.89 -2.50 -10.65
CA ALA A 31 -4.72 -2.74 -11.83
C ALA A 31 -3.93 -3.47 -12.92
N CYS A 32 -2.68 -3.07 -13.16
CA CYS A 32 -1.83 -3.73 -14.14
C CYS A 32 -1.55 -5.18 -13.79
N ARG A 33 -1.51 -5.49 -12.50
CA ARG A 33 -1.25 -6.85 -12.02
C ARG A 33 -2.52 -7.67 -11.85
N GLY A 34 -3.68 -7.06 -12.07
CA GLY A 34 -4.96 -7.74 -11.89
C GLY A 34 -5.27 -8.09 -10.45
N GLN A 35 -4.82 -7.29 -9.50
CA GLN A 35 -5.08 -7.51 -8.08
C GLN A 35 -5.65 -6.28 -7.42
N SER A 36 -6.25 -6.43 -6.24
CA SER A 36 -6.77 -5.32 -5.48
C SER A 36 -5.65 -4.52 -4.84
N LEU A 37 -5.94 -3.26 -4.49
CA LEU A 37 -4.97 -2.43 -3.79
C LEU A 37 -4.55 -3.07 -2.47
N ALA A 38 -5.50 -3.63 -1.71
CA ALA A 38 -5.19 -4.29 -0.45
C ALA A 38 -4.26 -5.50 -0.67
N SER A 39 -4.49 -6.26 -1.74
CA SER A 39 -3.65 -7.41 -2.07
C SER A 39 -2.23 -6.98 -2.39
N LEU A 40 -2.07 -5.89 -3.17
CA LEU A 40 -0.76 -5.35 -3.47
C LEU A 40 -0.03 -4.90 -2.21
N VAL A 41 -0.74 -4.18 -1.34
CA VAL A 41 -0.15 -3.69 -0.08
C VAL A 41 0.26 -4.86 0.81
N GLN A 42 -0.55 -5.92 0.87
CA GLN A 42 -0.18 -7.11 1.63
C GLN A 42 1.10 -7.76 1.13
N ASN A 43 1.29 -7.82 -0.17
CA ASN A 43 2.51 -8.38 -0.76
C ASN A 43 3.74 -7.55 -0.38
N ILE A 44 3.60 -6.24 -0.41
CA ILE A 44 4.69 -5.33 -0.03
C ILE A 44 4.97 -5.45 1.47
N ASP A 45 3.92 -5.52 2.28
CA ASP A 45 4.06 -5.67 3.73
C ASP A 45 4.82 -6.94 4.09
N ARG A 46 4.57 -8.02 3.36
CA ARG A 46 5.24 -9.28 3.62
C ARG A 46 6.74 -9.20 3.41
N LYS A 47 7.18 -8.33 2.51
CA LYS A 47 8.60 -8.19 2.15
C LYS A 47 9.26 -6.97 2.80
N ARG A 48 8.48 -6.19 3.55
CA ARG A 48 9.01 -4.96 4.11
C ARG A 48 10.04 -5.21 5.20
N ASP A 49 10.96 -4.25 5.29
CA ASP A 49 11.97 -4.21 6.34
C ASP A 49 11.89 -2.81 6.92
N GLY A 50 11.04 -2.61 7.92
CA GLY A 50 10.77 -1.31 8.51
C GLY A 50 9.32 -0.88 8.37
N GLY A 51 9.07 0.41 8.28
CA GLY A 51 7.72 0.96 8.22
C GLY A 51 7.01 0.67 6.91
N LEU A 52 5.71 0.36 6.99
CA LEU A 52 4.93 0.05 5.79
C LEU A 52 4.83 1.23 4.83
N SER A 53 4.59 2.45 5.34
CA SER A 53 4.51 3.63 4.49
C SER A 53 5.80 3.85 3.71
N SER A 54 6.95 3.69 4.38
CA SER A 54 8.24 3.81 3.73
C SER A 54 8.43 2.74 2.67
N ALA A 55 8.03 1.50 2.96
CA ALA A 55 8.13 0.40 2.00
C ALA A 55 7.28 0.68 0.76
N LEU A 56 6.08 1.22 0.93
CA LEU A 56 5.21 1.56 -0.19
C LEU A 56 5.81 2.67 -1.05
N ARG A 57 6.42 3.67 -0.45
CA ARG A 57 7.07 4.75 -1.19
C ARG A 57 8.25 4.23 -2.01
N LEU A 58 9.03 3.33 -1.44
CA LEU A 58 10.18 2.75 -2.14
C LEU A 58 9.74 1.81 -3.26
N PHE A 59 8.61 1.14 -3.09
CA PHE A 59 8.09 0.23 -4.11
C PHE A 59 7.69 0.97 -5.39
N VAL A 60 7.06 2.11 -5.24
CA VAL A 60 6.69 2.90 -6.40
C VAL A 60 7.85 3.80 -6.82
#